data_bd11bb114e0934d3260613a978746318
#
_entry.id   bd11bb114e0934d3260613a978746318
#
_cell.length_a   1.000
_cell.length_b   1.000
_cell.length_c   1.000
_cell.angle_alpha   90.00
_cell.angle_beta   90.00
_cell.angle_gamma   90.00
#
_symmetry.space_group_name_H-M   'P 1'
#
loop_
_entity.id
_entity.type
_entity.pdbx_description
1 polymer ?
#
loop_
_entity_poly.entity_id
_entity_poly.type
_entity_poly.pdbx_seq_one_letter_code
_entity_poly.pdbx_strand_id
1 'polypeptide(L)'
;MEEFNIFKDVKAIFFDFDNTLVSFDNLSNQALLKVADDILDYIRENYPNVNVDRDELSKTLIEIAKKLDEEGVYDRRLWWEEVLKKYNVKAEMEDLYEWTQIYWSIAGNNTPYEDSLDAIEYLKRKGFKLGIITNSDGEWGNKKQRINRFPLVSYFDVITISGENNIKPKPNVQPFILSCEKLNLSVNQCLMVGDDPIKDCLAAKKAGLYSILVDREGKVKFAELYADFVVQNLKQLEEIF
;
A
#
# COMPACT_ATOMS: atom_id res chain seq x y z
N MET A 1 22.09 16.31 -28.33
CA MET A 1 20.87 15.50 -28.48
C MET A 1 19.97 15.89 -27.33
N GLU A 2 18.85 16.58 -27.61
CA GLU A 2 17.83 16.79 -26.58
C GLU A 2 17.29 15.40 -26.23
N GLU A 3 17.60 14.92 -25.03
CA GLU A 3 16.94 13.73 -24.51
C GLU A 3 15.46 14.04 -24.46
N PHE A 4 14.67 13.23 -25.14
CA PHE A 4 13.21 13.34 -25.15
C PHE A 4 12.70 13.05 -23.75
N ASN A 5 12.60 14.09 -22.92
CA ASN A 5 12.00 13.96 -21.61
C ASN A 5 10.50 13.74 -21.76
N ILE A 6 10.07 12.48 -21.67
CA ILE A 6 8.66 12.08 -21.79
C ILE A 6 7.78 12.74 -20.72
N PHE A 7 8.36 13.18 -19.61
CA PHE A 7 7.66 13.79 -18.47
C PHE A 7 7.61 15.32 -18.50
N LYS A 8 7.98 15.96 -19.60
CA LYS A 8 8.08 17.44 -19.73
C LYS A 8 6.79 18.19 -19.37
N ASP A 9 5.62 17.56 -19.56
CA ASP A 9 4.31 18.17 -19.29
C ASP A 9 3.75 17.80 -17.91
N VAL A 10 4.48 17.00 -17.12
CA VAL A 10 4.08 16.61 -15.76
C VAL A 10 4.11 17.81 -14.82
N LYS A 11 3.03 18.01 -14.10
CA LYS A 11 2.84 19.08 -13.10
C LYS A 11 2.53 18.55 -11.72
N ALA A 12 2.01 17.31 -11.64
CA ALA A 12 1.72 16.65 -10.38
C ALA A 12 2.32 15.25 -10.35
N ILE A 13 2.86 14.88 -9.19
CA ILE A 13 3.42 13.56 -8.91
C ILE A 13 2.69 12.98 -7.72
N PHE A 14 2.05 11.83 -7.94
CA PHE A 14 1.36 11.04 -6.92
C PHE A 14 2.24 9.89 -6.48
N PHE A 15 2.17 9.56 -5.20
CA PHE A 15 2.89 8.45 -4.60
C PHE A 15 1.92 7.46 -3.98
N ASP A 16 2.19 6.16 -4.11
CA ASP A 16 1.68 5.19 -3.17
C ASP A 16 2.36 5.42 -1.80
N PHE A 17 1.79 4.85 -0.74
CA PHE A 17 2.27 5.07 0.62
C PHE A 17 3.13 3.91 1.12
N ASP A 18 2.54 2.71 1.24
CA ASP A 18 3.21 1.53 1.78
C ASP A 18 4.24 0.99 0.79
N ASN A 19 5.43 0.63 1.26
CA ASN A 19 6.58 0.18 0.49
C ASN A 19 7.12 1.17 -0.58
N THR A 20 6.44 2.29 -0.78
CA THR A 20 6.88 3.39 -1.65
C THR A 20 7.49 4.52 -0.82
N LEU A 21 6.70 5.18 0.03
CA LEU A 21 7.16 6.26 0.92
C LEU A 21 7.64 5.75 2.29
N VAL A 22 7.05 4.66 2.76
CA VAL A 22 7.34 4.07 4.07
C VAL A 22 7.54 2.56 3.93
N SER A 23 8.37 1.97 4.79
CA SER A 23 8.53 0.51 4.85
C SER A 23 7.30 -0.11 5.51
N PHE A 24 6.76 -1.20 4.95
CA PHE A 24 5.55 -1.83 5.46
C PHE A 24 5.66 -3.35 5.60
N ASP A 25 6.09 -4.07 4.59
CA ASP A 25 6.02 -5.55 4.52
C ASP A 25 6.68 -6.26 5.69
N ASN A 26 7.83 -5.79 6.15
CA ASN A 26 8.54 -6.42 7.27
C ASN A 26 7.73 -6.36 8.56
N LEU A 27 7.14 -5.21 8.88
CA LEU A 27 6.30 -5.03 10.07
C LEU A 27 4.96 -5.75 9.90
N SER A 28 4.38 -5.76 8.72
CA SER A 28 3.17 -6.52 8.40
C SER A 28 3.40 -8.02 8.65
N ASN A 29 4.52 -8.58 8.17
CA ASN A 29 4.86 -9.97 8.41
C ASN A 29 5.05 -10.30 9.90
N GLN A 30 5.71 -9.43 10.66
CA GLN A 30 5.84 -9.59 12.12
C GLN A 30 4.47 -9.55 12.81
N ALA A 31 3.59 -8.64 12.37
CA ALA A 31 2.22 -8.53 12.89
C ALA A 31 1.39 -9.79 12.60
N LEU A 32 1.50 -10.34 11.38
CA LEU A 32 0.82 -11.59 11.02
C LEU A 32 1.26 -12.76 11.89
N LEU A 33 2.57 -12.90 12.17
CA LEU A 33 3.07 -13.94 13.03
C LEU A 33 2.57 -13.79 14.48
N LYS A 34 2.50 -12.55 15.00
CA LYS A 34 1.95 -12.29 16.33
C LYS A 34 0.47 -12.67 16.42
N VAL A 35 -0.33 -12.25 15.41
CA VAL A 35 -1.75 -12.61 15.36
C VAL A 35 -1.95 -14.13 15.21
N ALA A 36 -1.06 -14.82 14.48
CA ALA A 36 -1.11 -16.28 14.39
C ALA A 36 -0.93 -16.95 15.75
N ASP A 37 -0.02 -16.45 16.58
CA ASP A 37 0.17 -16.94 17.95
C ASP A 37 -1.10 -16.72 18.80
N ASP A 38 -1.72 -15.54 18.71
CA ASP A 38 -2.95 -15.22 19.46
C ASP A 38 -4.15 -16.07 19.00
N ILE A 39 -4.30 -16.29 17.69
CA ILE A 39 -5.31 -17.19 17.14
C ILE A 39 -5.07 -18.64 17.61
N LEU A 40 -3.82 -19.09 17.66
CA LEU A 40 -3.49 -20.43 18.15
C LEU A 40 -3.88 -20.63 19.60
N ASP A 41 -3.58 -19.65 20.44
CA ASP A 41 -3.94 -19.71 21.87
C ASP A 41 -5.46 -19.68 22.05
N TYR A 42 -6.18 -18.85 21.29
CA TYR A 42 -7.63 -18.84 21.25
C TYR A 42 -8.22 -20.20 20.86
N ILE A 43 -7.69 -20.86 19.82
CA ILE A 43 -8.15 -22.19 19.39
C ILE A 43 -7.91 -23.22 20.50
N ARG A 44 -6.76 -23.23 21.14
CA ARG A 44 -6.42 -24.17 22.23
C ARG A 44 -7.34 -24.02 23.43
N GLU A 45 -7.69 -22.79 23.78
CA GLU A 45 -8.56 -22.48 24.92
C GLU A 45 -10.03 -22.83 24.64
N ASN A 46 -10.54 -22.45 23.48
CA ASN A 46 -11.98 -22.53 23.17
C ASN A 46 -12.36 -23.81 22.38
N TYR A 47 -11.40 -24.43 21.71
CA TYR A 47 -11.60 -25.59 20.84
C TYR A 47 -10.57 -26.70 21.12
N PRO A 48 -10.49 -27.27 22.35
CA PRO A 48 -9.40 -28.16 22.78
C PRO A 48 -9.31 -29.47 21.96
N ASN A 49 -10.35 -29.81 21.19
CA ASN A 49 -10.36 -30.98 20.30
C ASN A 49 -9.82 -30.67 18.89
N VAL A 50 -9.53 -29.40 18.57
CA VAL A 50 -8.96 -28.99 17.29
C VAL A 50 -7.45 -28.97 17.44
N ASN A 51 -6.78 -29.86 16.74
CA ASN A 51 -5.33 -29.89 16.72
C ASN A 51 -4.80 -28.98 15.62
N VAL A 52 -4.05 -27.96 15.99
CA VAL A 52 -3.45 -26.98 15.08
C VAL A 52 -1.97 -26.87 15.37
N ASP A 53 -1.15 -27.08 14.37
CA ASP A 53 0.28 -26.82 14.42
C ASP A 53 0.57 -25.33 14.22
N ARG A 54 1.52 -24.78 15.01
CA ARG A 54 1.87 -23.36 14.98
C ARG A 54 2.41 -22.90 13.61
N ASP A 55 3.30 -23.70 13.04
CA ASP A 55 3.97 -23.32 11.79
C ASP A 55 3.01 -23.46 10.62
N GLU A 56 2.12 -24.46 10.64
CA GLU A 56 1.04 -24.61 9.66
C GLU A 56 0.06 -23.44 9.72
N LEU A 57 -0.37 -23.01 10.93
CA LEU A 57 -1.27 -21.89 11.10
C LEU A 57 -0.64 -20.58 10.59
N SER A 58 0.60 -20.32 10.97
CA SER A 58 1.35 -19.13 10.53
C SER A 58 1.49 -19.08 9.01
N LYS A 59 1.83 -20.19 8.38
CA LYS A 59 1.91 -20.30 6.92
C LYS A 59 0.56 -20.07 6.26
N THR A 60 -0.48 -20.70 6.77
CA THR A 60 -1.86 -20.55 6.28
C THR A 60 -2.31 -19.09 6.36
N LEU A 61 -2.02 -18.41 7.45
CA LEU A 61 -2.38 -17.02 7.65
C LEU A 61 -1.65 -16.11 6.64
N ILE A 62 -0.35 -16.30 6.44
CA ILE A 62 0.43 -15.52 5.46
C ILE A 62 -0.10 -15.75 4.03
N GLU A 63 -0.42 -17.00 3.66
CA GLU A 63 -0.96 -17.32 2.33
C GLU A 63 -2.34 -16.68 2.12
N ILE A 64 -3.22 -16.72 3.11
CA ILE A 64 -4.55 -16.07 3.07
C ILE A 64 -4.41 -14.56 3.00
N ALA A 65 -3.55 -13.98 3.83
CA ALA A 65 -3.28 -12.54 3.83
C ALA A 65 -2.86 -12.05 2.45
N LYS A 66 -1.89 -12.74 1.83
CA LYS A 66 -1.42 -12.42 0.49
C LYS A 66 -2.54 -12.52 -0.56
N LYS A 67 -3.29 -13.62 -0.55
CA LYS A 67 -4.41 -13.84 -1.48
C LYS A 67 -5.46 -12.74 -1.38
N LEU A 68 -5.90 -12.42 -0.15
CA LEU A 68 -6.94 -11.43 0.08
C LEU A 68 -6.46 -10.01 -0.26
N ASP A 69 -5.19 -9.68 -0.01
CA ASP A 69 -4.61 -8.41 -0.44
C ASP A 69 -4.59 -8.29 -1.98
N GLU A 70 -4.20 -9.35 -2.69
CA GLU A 70 -4.25 -9.41 -4.16
C GLU A 70 -5.69 -9.23 -4.70
N GLU A 71 -6.69 -9.78 -3.99
CA GLU A 71 -8.12 -9.65 -4.31
C GLU A 71 -8.70 -8.27 -3.90
N GLY A 72 -7.93 -7.41 -3.25
CA GLY A 72 -8.36 -6.07 -2.80
C GLY A 72 -9.21 -6.09 -1.52
N VAL A 73 -9.13 -7.16 -0.74
CA VAL A 73 -9.80 -7.28 0.56
C VAL A 73 -8.85 -6.80 1.65
N TYR A 74 -9.00 -5.53 2.06
CA TYR A 74 -8.10 -4.89 3.02
C TYR A 74 -8.60 -4.89 4.46
N ASP A 75 -9.83 -5.32 4.72
CA ASP A 75 -10.36 -5.53 6.06
C ASP A 75 -9.72 -6.75 6.71
N ARG A 76 -8.86 -6.53 7.70
CA ARG A 76 -8.10 -7.58 8.38
C ARG A 76 -8.98 -8.58 9.11
N ARG A 77 -10.16 -8.16 9.60
CA ARG A 77 -11.15 -9.05 10.19
C ARG A 77 -11.47 -10.23 9.26
N LEU A 78 -11.69 -9.95 7.97
CA LEU A 78 -12.00 -10.98 6.97
C LEU A 78 -10.83 -11.93 6.75
N TRP A 79 -9.59 -11.49 6.98
CA TRP A 79 -8.41 -12.34 6.92
C TRP A 79 -8.45 -13.38 8.06
N TRP A 80 -8.74 -12.92 9.27
CA TRP A 80 -8.85 -13.79 10.43
C TRP A 80 -9.99 -14.78 10.30
N GLU A 81 -11.16 -14.34 9.85
CA GLU A 81 -12.31 -15.22 9.60
C GLU A 81 -11.99 -16.29 8.58
N GLU A 82 -11.27 -15.97 7.50
CA GLU A 82 -10.91 -16.92 6.45
C GLU A 82 -9.90 -17.99 6.97
N VAL A 83 -8.99 -17.59 7.84
CA VAL A 83 -8.07 -18.52 8.54
C VAL A 83 -8.87 -19.46 9.43
N LEU A 84 -9.77 -18.96 10.27
CA LEU A 84 -10.57 -19.74 11.21
C LEU A 84 -11.45 -20.77 10.50
N LYS A 85 -12.02 -20.42 9.33
CA LYS A 85 -12.82 -21.35 8.50
C LYS A 85 -12.04 -22.59 8.11
N LYS A 86 -10.73 -22.49 7.86
CA LYS A 86 -9.87 -23.66 7.54
C LYS A 86 -9.86 -24.71 8.65
N TYR A 87 -10.04 -24.29 9.89
CA TYR A 87 -10.03 -25.15 11.06
C TYR A 87 -11.44 -25.45 11.60
N ASN A 88 -12.51 -25.02 10.91
CA ASN A 88 -13.91 -25.09 11.36
C ASN A 88 -14.13 -24.45 12.74
N VAL A 89 -13.47 -23.34 12.98
CA VAL A 89 -13.50 -22.55 14.22
C VAL A 89 -14.15 -21.21 13.92
N LYS A 90 -14.80 -20.63 14.94
CA LYS A 90 -15.38 -19.28 14.89
C LYS A 90 -14.86 -18.46 16.07
N ALA A 91 -14.75 -17.16 15.88
CA ALA A 91 -14.45 -16.21 16.94
C ALA A 91 -15.57 -15.16 17.01
N GLU A 92 -15.69 -14.55 18.18
CA GLU A 92 -16.61 -13.43 18.39
C GLU A 92 -16.01 -12.14 17.77
N MET A 93 -16.85 -11.13 17.58
CA MET A 93 -16.45 -9.88 16.97
C MET A 93 -15.36 -9.15 17.79
N GLU A 94 -15.38 -9.33 19.10
CA GLU A 94 -14.40 -8.76 20.04
C GLU A 94 -13.01 -9.33 19.81
N ASP A 95 -12.89 -10.65 19.63
CA ASP A 95 -11.61 -11.31 19.34
C ASP A 95 -11.03 -10.84 17.97
N LEU A 96 -11.90 -10.79 16.95
CA LEU A 96 -11.51 -10.31 15.60
C LEU A 96 -11.04 -8.86 15.64
N TYR A 97 -11.70 -8.02 16.45
CA TYR A 97 -11.30 -6.64 16.67
C TYR A 97 -9.94 -6.57 17.38
N GLU A 98 -9.76 -7.32 18.46
CA GLU A 98 -8.52 -7.34 19.24
C GLU A 98 -7.34 -7.75 18.37
N TRP A 99 -7.45 -8.83 17.59
CA TRP A 99 -6.39 -9.26 16.67
C TRP A 99 -6.09 -8.21 15.60
N THR A 100 -7.12 -7.50 15.12
CA THR A 100 -6.92 -6.41 14.17
C THR A 100 -6.17 -5.24 14.82
N GLN A 101 -6.46 -4.90 16.08
CA GLN A 101 -5.73 -3.85 16.81
C GLN A 101 -4.28 -4.28 17.10
N ILE A 102 -4.06 -5.53 17.47
CA ILE A 102 -2.71 -6.11 17.65
C ILE A 102 -1.92 -6.01 16.34
N TYR A 103 -2.52 -6.43 15.22
CA TYR A 103 -1.90 -6.29 13.92
C TYR A 103 -1.46 -4.85 13.64
N TRP A 104 -2.36 -3.87 13.78
CA TRP A 104 -2.05 -2.47 13.48
C TRP A 104 -1.14 -1.81 14.52
N SER A 105 -1.08 -2.32 15.74
CA SER A 105 -0.12 -1.87 16.74
C SER A 105 1.33 -2.14 16.34
N ILE A 106 1.55 -3.15 15.51
CA ILE A 106 2.86 -3.54 14.97
C ILE A 106 3.03 -2.97 13.55
N ALA A 107 2.19 -3.38 12.60
CA ALA A 107 2.28 -3.00 11.19
C ALA A 107 2.15 -1.48 10.98
N GLY A 108 1.41 -0.80 11.85
CA GLY A 108 1.22 0.65 11.80
C GLY A 108 2.42 1.48 12.26
N ASN A 109 3.46 0.89 12.84
CA ASN A 109 4.68 1.60 13.27
C ASN A 109 5.74 1.73 12.16
N ASN A 110 5.29 1.73 10.92
CA ASN A 110 6.14 1.89 9.76
C ASN A 110 6.89 3.23 9.75
N THR A 111 8.11 3.19 9.22
CA THR A 111 9.01 4.35 9.14
C THR A 111 9.18 4.80 7.69
N PRO A 112 9.32 6.11 7.44
CA PRO A 112 9.69 6.62 6.13
C PRO A 112 11.00 6.01 5.64
N TYR A 113 11.09 5.76 4.33
CA TYR A 113 12.39 5.59 3.70
C TYR A 113 13.12 6.94 3.67
N GLU A 114 14.44 6.93 3.91
CA GLU A 114 15.25 8.15 3.90
C GLU A 114 15.18 8.85 2.53
N ASP A 115 15.28 8.07 1.44
CA ASP A 115 15.16 8.56 0.07
C ASP A 115 13.77 9.14 -0.26
N SER A 116 12.73 8.74 0.47
CA SER A 116 11.39 9.31 0.26
C SER A 116 11.29 10.76 0.77
N LEU A 117 11.95 11.06 1.89
CA LEU A 117 11.96 12.41 2.44
C LEU A 117 12.73 13.35 1.50
N ASP A 118 13.92 12.95 1.06
CA ASP A 118 14.76 13.74 0.14
C ASP A 118 14.02 14.01 -1.18
N ALA A 119 13.41 12.97 -1.78
CA ALA A 119 12.67 13.11 -3.03
C ALA A 119 11.46 14.05 -2.92
N ILE A 120 10.68 13.94 -1.84
CA ILE A 120 9.52 14.80 -1.61
C ILE A 120 9.95 16.28 -1.47
N GLU A 121 11.00 16.55 -0.69
CA GLU A 121 11.54 17.89 -0.55
C GLU A 121 12.07 18.46 -1.87
N TYR A 122 12.82 17.65 -2.62
CA TYR A 122 13.35 18.03 -3.93
C TYR A 122 12.23 18.40 -4.90
N LEU A 123 11.24 17.53 -5.09
CA LEU A 123 10.14 17.74 -6.02
C LEU A 123 9.28 18.93 -5.63
N LYS A 124 9.06 19.16 -4.33
CA LYS A 124 8.33 20.36 -3.86
C LYS A 124 9.09 21.64 -4.20
N ARG A 125 10.41 21.64 -4.01
CA ARG A 125 11.26 22.79 -4.40
C ARG A 125 11.26 23.05 -5.91
N LYS A 126 11.12 22.02 -6.72
CA LYS A 126 10.97 22.12 -8.18
C LYS A 126 9.60 22.66 -8.62
N GLY A 127 8.65 22.78 -7.67
CA GLY A 127 7.33 23.36 -7.92
C GLY A 127 6.25 22.37 -8.33
N PHE A 128 6.51 21.06 -8.22
CA PHE A 128 5.48 20.05 -8.49
C PHE A 128 4.37 20.07 -7.44
N LYS A 129 3.14 19.83 -7.88
CA LYS A 129 2.06 19.42 -7.00
C LYS A 129 2.31 17.98 -6.57
N LEU A 130 2.12 17.68 -5.29
CA LEU A 130 2.34 16.35 -4.76
C LEU A 130 1.05 15.75 -4.21
N GLY A 131 0.88 14.44 -4.33
CA GLY A 131 -0.26 13.75 -3.75
C GLY A 131 0.06 12.34 -3.31
N ILE A 132 -0.83 11.78 -2.50
CA ILE A 132 -0.82 10.36 -2.11
C ILE A 132 -2.06 9.70 -2.70
N ILE A 133 -1.89 8.54 -3.35
CA ILE A 133 -2.98 7.66 -3.79
C ILE A 133 -2.67 6.27 -3.25
N THR A 134 -3.38 5.85 -2.21
CA THR A 134 -3.13 4.59 -1.51
C THR A 134 -4.43 3.85 -1.22
N ASN A 135 -4.38 2.51 -1.12
CA ASN A 135 -5.53 1.72 -0.72
C ASN A 135 -5.77 1.80 0.79
N SER A 136 -7.02 1.62 1.20
CA SER A 136 -7.46 1.59 2.59
C SER A 136 -6.82 0.44 3.38
N ASP A 137 -6.83 0.58 4.69
CA ASP A 137 -6.46 -0.49 5.64
C ASP A 137 -7.67 -1.33 6.09
N GLY A 138 -8.87 -1.09 5.54
CA GLY A 138 -10.11 -1.74 5.97
C GLY A 138 -10.81 -1.01 7.13
N GLU A 139 -11.93 -1.59 7.60
CA GLU A 139 -12.84 -0.92 8.53
C GLU A 139 -12.17 -0.50 9.85
N TRP A 140 -11.37 -1.36 10.44
CA TRP A 140 -10.65 -1.08 11.71
C TRP A 140 -9.18 -0.73 11.49
N GLY A 141 -8.85 -0.29 10.27
CA GLY A 141 -7.52 0.13 9.91
C GLY A 141 -7.16 1.54 10.39
N ASN A 142 -5.92 1.93 10.14
CA ASN A 142 -5.39 3.22 10.60
C ASN A 142 -4.65 4.01 9.51
N LYS A 143 -4.98 3.81 8.23
CA LYS A 143 -4.31 4.46 7.09
C LYS A 143 -4.17 5.96 7.27
N LYS A 144 -5.25 6.64 7.60
CA LYS A 144 -5.25 8.09 7.80
C LYS A 144 -4.30 8.53 8.91
N GLN A 145 -4.27 7.80 10.03
CA GLN A 145 -3.37 8.09 11.15
C GLN A 145 -1.91 7.86 10.76
N ARG A 146 -1.62 6.80 9.98
CA ARG A 146 -0.28 6.50 9.48
C ARG A 146 0.22 7.60 8.54
N ILE A 147 -0.61 8.04 7.60
CA ILE A 147 -0.28 9.15 6.69
C ILE A 147 -0.05 10.44 7.48
N ASN A 148 -0.89 10.74 8.46
CA ASN A 148 -0.74 11.96 9.28
C ASN A 148 0.54 12.00 10.12
N ARG A 149 1.16 10.84 10.39
CA ARG A 149 2.46 10.74 11.08
C ARG A 149 3.66 10.86 10.13
N PHE A 150 3.43 10.86 8.81
CA PHE A 150 4.51 11.05 7.85
C PHE A 150 5.09 12.46 8.01
N PRO A 151 6.43 12.62 8.19
CA PRO A 151 7.04 13.91 8.54
C PRO A 151 6.72 15.05 7.57
N LEU A 152 6.61 14.75 6.29
CA LEU A 152 6.34 15.71 5.22
C LEU A 152 4.89 15.67 4.72
N VAL A 153 3.94 15.21 5.53
CA VAL A 153 2.53 15.13 5.13
C VAL A 153 1.96 16.45 4.63
N SER A 154 2.40 17.58 5.19
CA SER A 154 1.99 18.93 4.78
C SER A 154 2.46 19.34 3.38
N TYR A 155 3.37 18.60 2.78
CA TYR A 155 3.84 18.85 1.40
C TYR A 155 2.90 18.33 0.33
N PHE A 156 1.97 17.43 0.71
CA PHE A 156 1.00 16.87 -0.21
C PHE A 156 -0.21 17.79 -0.38
N ASP A 157 -0.48 18.16 -1.61
CA ASP A 157 -1.60 19.01 -2.00
C ASP A 157 -2.93 18.22 -2.04
N VAL A 158 -2.84 16.89 -2.20
CA VAL A 158 -4.00 15.98 -2.20
C VAL A 158 -3.65 14.62 -1.61
N ILE A 159 -4.58 14.06 -0.86
CA ILE A 159 -4.49 12.69 -0.32
C ILE A 159 -5.78 11.97 -0.71
N THR A 160 -5.65 10.84 -1.39
CA THR A 160 -6.76 9.98 -1.80
C THR A 160 -6.54 8.57 -1.22
N ILE A 161 -7.39 8.18 -0.26
CA ILE A 161 -7.45 6.82 0.26
C ILE A 161 -8.55 6.11 -0.52
N SER A 162 -8.17 5.19 -1.40
CA SER A 162 -9.09 4.41 -2.21
C SER A 162 -9.58 3.17 -1.44
N GLY A 163 -10.80 2.72 -1.74
CA GLY A 163 -11.50 1.72 -0.94
C GLY A 163 -12.34 2.31 0.20
N GLU A 164 -12.38 3.65 0.33
CA GLU A 164 -13.18 4.39 1.29
C GLU A 164 -14.03 5.45 0.58
N ASN A 165 -15.10 5.92 1.23
CA ASN A 165 -15.93 7.04 0.75
C ASN A 165 -16.42 6.88 -0.71
N ASN A 166 -16.81 5.69 -1.11
CA ASN A 166 -17.24 5.33 -2.47
C ASN A 166 -16.15 5.48 -3.55
N ILE A 167 -14.89 5.59 -3.17
CA ILE A 167 -13.76 5.55 -4.10
C ILE A 167 -13.32 4.09 -4.24
N LYS A 168 -13.39 3.55 -5.45
CA LYS A 168 -12.98 2.17 -5.72
C LYS A 168 -11.48 2.00 -5.45
N PRO A 169 -11.05 0.85 -4.90
CA PRO A 169 -9.63 0.61 -4.63
C PRO A 169 -8.84 0.45 -5.94
N LYS A 170 -7.56 0.79 -5.91
CA LYS A 170 -6.59 0.41 -6.95
C LYS A 170 -6.59 -1.13 -7.10
N PRO A 171 -6.57 -1.67 -8.32
CA PRO A 171 -6.19 -1.06 -9.61
C PRO A 171 -7.32 -0.36 -10.39
N ASN A 172 -8.44 0.00 -9.78
CA ASN A 172 -9.44 0.81 -10.47
C ASN A 172 -8.86 2.18 -10.85
N VAL A 173 -9.25 2.70 -12.01
CA VAL A 173 -8.74 3.99 -12.52
C VAL A 173 -9.31 5.20 -11.77
N GLN A 174 -10.41 5.05 -11.07
CA GLN A 174 -11.14 6.13 -10.41
C GLN A 174 -10.28 6.97 -9.46
N PRO A 175 -9.46 6.42 -8.52
CA PRO A 175 -8.69 7.23 -7.59
C PRO A 175 -7.65 8.11 -8.28
N PHE A 176 -7.08 7.66 -9.40
CA PHE A 176 -6.12 8.44 -10.18
C PHE A 176 -6.80 9.64 -10.85
N ILE A 177 -7.91 9.42 -11.53
CA ILE A 177 -8.69 10.48 -12.19
C ILE A 177 -9.16 11.51 -11.18
N LEU A 178 -9.77 11.07 -10.06
CA LEU A 178 -10.23 11.96 -8.99
C LEU A 178 -9.10 12.80 -8.39
N SER A 179 -7.90 12.23 -8.25
CA SER A 179 -6.76 12.97 -7.71
C SER A 179 -6.27 14.07 -8.67
N CYS A 180 -6.25 13.80 -9.98
CA CYS A 180 -5.95 14.81 -11.00
C CYS A 180 -7.00 15.93 -10.99
N GLU A 181 -8.29 15.58 -10.95
CA GLU A 181 -9.40 16.54 -10.90
C GLU A 181 -9.33 17.47 -9.70
N LYS A 182 -9.00 16.93 -8.51
CA LYS A 182 -8.82 17.74 -7.28
C LYS A 182 -7.71 18.78 -7.40
N LEU A 183 -6.73 18.55 -8.26
CA LEU A 183 -5.65 19.49 -8.56
C LEU A 183 -5.94 20.39 -9.79
N ASN A 184 -7.10 20.22 -10.42
CA ASN A 184 -7.47 20.88 -11.67
C ASN A 184 -6.46 20.61 -12.80
N LEU A 185 -5.97 19.38 -12.91
CA LEU A 185 -5.02 18.92 -13.92
C LEU A 185 -5.65 17.84 -14.80
N SER A 186 -5.22 17.79 -16.06
CA SER A 186 -5.52 16.66 -16.94
C SER A 186 -4.63 15.46 -16.61
N VAL A 187 -5.11 14.25 -16.89
CA VAL A 187 -4.41 13.02 -16.53
C VAL A 187 -3.00 12.92 -17.13
N ASN A 188 -2.79 13.42 -18.32
CA ASN A 188 -1.48 13.46 -18.99
C ASN A 188 -0.50 14.50 -18.42
N GLN A 189 -0.92 15.29 -17.44
CA GLN A 189 -0.07 16.18 -16.66
C GLN A 189 0.30 15.59 -15.30
N CYS A 190 -0.10 14.34 -15.04
CA CYS A 190 0.06 13.65 -13.78
C CYS A 190 0.89 12.38 -13.96
N LEU A 191 1.63 12.04 -12.90
CA LEU A 191 2.47 10.86 -12.84
C LEU A 191 2.23 10.13 -11.53
N MET A 192 2.18 8.81 -11.58
CA MET A 192 2.12 7.93 -10.39
C MET A 192 3.47 7.26 -10.16
N VAL A 193 3.91 7.27 -8.92
CA VAL A 193 5.10 6.56 -8.41
C VAL A 193 4.65 5.54 -7.39
N GLY A 194 4.92 4.26 -7.60
CA GLY A 194 4.52 3.20 -6.69
C GLY A 194 5.34 1.94 -6.86
N ASP A 195 5.22 1.00 -5.92
CA ASP A 195 5.95 -0.27 -5.92
C ASP A 195 5.17 -1.43 -6.52
N ASP A 196 3.84 -1.31 -6.62
CA ASP A 196 3.01 -2.36 -7.22
C ASP A 196 2.86 -2.14 -8.74
N PRO A 197 3.38 -3.07 -9.58
CA PRO A 197 3.33 -2.92 -11.02
C PRO A 197 1.91 -2.89 -11.60
N ILE A 198 0.94 -3.52 -10.93
CA ILE A 198 -0.45 -3.62 -11.39
C ILE A 198 -1.33 -2.55 -10.74
N LYS A 199 -1.31 -2.46 -9.40
CA LYS A 199 -2.18 -1.56 -8.64
C LYS A 199 -1.79 -0.09 -8.83
N ASP A 200 -0.50 0.21 -8.98
CA ASP A 200 0.00 1.57 -9.16
C ASP A 200 0.27 1.90 -10.63
N CYS A 201 1.21 1.20 -11.24
CA CYS A 201 1.76 1.61 -12.52
C CYS A 201 0.82 1.33 -13.70
N LEU A 202 0.40 0.08 -13.88
CA LEU A 202 -0.49 -0.29 -14.98
C LEU A 202 -1.87 0.39 -14.85
N ALA A 203 -2.37 0.53 -13.61
CA ALA A 203 -3.63 1.21 -13.35
C ALA A 203 -3.55 2.72 -13.67
N ALA A 204 -2.45 3.38 -13.29
CA ALA A 204 -2.21 4.79 -13.64
C ALA A 204 -2.14 4.98 -15.17
N LYS A 205 -1.43 4.13 -15.89
CA LYS A 205 -1.36 4.16 -17.36
C LYS A 205 -2.73 3.98 -18.00
N LYS A 206 -3.56 3.05 -17.48
CA LYS A 206 -4.95 2.87 -17.94
C LYS A 206 -5.82 4.10 -17.66
N ALA A 207 -5.52 4.87 -16.63
CA ALA A 207 -6.19 6.14 -16.35
C ALA A 207 -5.68 7.31 -17.20
N GLY A 208 -4.58 7.12 -17.94
CA GLY A 208 -3.97 8.14 -18.79
C GLY A 208 -2.84 8.94 -18.13
N LEU A 209 -2.39 8.54 -16.94
CA LEU A 209 -1.22 9.10 -16.27
C LEU A 209 0.06 8.45 -16.82
N TYR A 210 1.19 9.12 -16.57
CA TYR A 210 2.48 8.47 -16.59
C TYR A 210 2.69 7.64 -15.32
N SER A 211 3.64 6.69 -15.35
CA SER A 211 3.96 5.88 -14.19
C SER A 211 5.46 5.57 -14.06
N ILE A 212 5.94 5.57 -12.83
CA ILE A 212 7.28 5.12 -12.45
C ILE A 212 7.14 4.01 -11.43
N LEU A 213 7.72 2.85 -11.71
CA LEU A 213 7.80 1.73 -10.80
C LEU A 213 9.03 1.86 -9.89
N VAL A 214 8.83 1.75 -8.59
CA VAL A 214 9.91 1.69 -7.59
C VAL A 214 10.17 0.22 -7.26
N ASP A 215 11.12 -0.40 -7.93
CA ASP A 215 11.53 -1.79 -7.68
C ASP A 215 12.80 -1.83 -6.82
N ARG A 216 12.63 -1.61 -5.50
CA ARG A 216 13.75 -1.49 -4.54
C ARG A 216 14.66 -2.72 -4.49
N GLU A 217 14.13 -3.87 -4.81
CA GLU A 217 14.84 -5.15 -4.72
C GLU A 217 15.23 -5.73 -6.09
N GLY A 218 14.80 -5.10 -7.18
CA GLY A 218 15.05 -5.59 -8.55
C GLY A 218 14.35 -6.93 -8.83
N LYS A 219 13.19 -7.17 -8.24
CA LYS A 219 12.48 -8.45 -8.32
C LYS A 219 11.35 -8.50 -9.34
N VAL A 220 10.92 -7.36 -9.84
CA VAL A 220 9.81 -7.29 -10.80
C VAL A 220 10.30 -7.70 -12.18
N LYS A 221 9.87 -8.86 -12.63
CA LYS A 221 10.19 -9.35 -13.97
C LYS A 221 9.44 -8.53 -15.02
N PHE A 222 10.14 -8.14 -16.09
CA PHE A 222 9.59 -7.36 -17.19
C PHE A 222 8.93 -6.04 -16.71
N ALA A 223 9.59 -5.36 -15.77
CA ALA A 223 9.09 -4.13 -15.13
C ALA A 223 8.71 -3.04 -16.15
N GLU A 224 9.41 -2.98 -17.27
CA GLU A 224 9.16 -2.07 -18.41
C GLU A 224 7.80 -2.27 -19.11
N LEU A 225 7.14 -3.41 -18.91
CA LEU A 225 5.80 -3.64 -19.44
C LEU A 225 4.71 -2.94 -18.62
N TYR A 226 4.99 -2.63 -17.36
CA TYR A 226 4.01 -2.06 -16.43
C TYR A 226 4.13 -0.54 -16.30
N ALA A 227 5.35 -0.01 -16.34
CA ALA A 227 5.63 1.40 -16.10
C ALA A 227 6.33 2.07 -17.30
N ASP A 228 6.29 3.39 -17.36
CA ASP A 228 7.01 4.18 -18.36
C ASP A 228 8.48 4.32 -17.98
N PHE A 229 8.80 4.21 -16.69
CA PHE A 229 10.15 4.19 -16.18
C PHE A 229 10.25 3.31 -14.91
N VAL A 230 11.45 2.82 -14.61
CA VAL A 230 11.71 1.97 -13.42
C VAL A 230 12.89 2.54 -12.66
N VAL A 231 12.72 2.70 -11.36
CA VAL A 231 13.77 3.14 -10.43
C VAL A 231 13.94 2.15 -9.30
N GLN A 232 15.11 2.08 -8.70
CA GLN A 232 15.38 1.23 -7.53
C GLN A 232 15.19 1.98 -6.20
N ASN A 233 15.22 3.30 -6.24
CA ASN A 233 14.98 4.17 -5.09
C ASN A 233 14.43 5.52 -5.54
N LEU A 234 13.82 6.26 -4.62
CA LEU A 234 13.19 7.54 -4.95
C LEU A 234 14.18 8.68 -5.22
N LYS A 235 15.43 8.55 -4.77
CA LYS A 235 16.46 9.55 -5.08
C LYS A 235 16.72 9.69 -6.58
N GLN A 236 16.51 8.61 -7.35
CA GLN A 236 16.63 8.65 -8.81
C GLN A 236 15.62 9.59 -9.49
N LEU A 237 14.55 10.01 -8.80
CA LEU A 237 13.64 11.03 -9.31
C LEU A 237 14.33 12.39 -9.50
N GLU A 238 15.41 12.66 -8.73
CA GLU A 238 16.20 13.89 -8.89
C GLU A 238 16.95 13.95 -10.24
N GLU A 239 17.21 12.80 -10.84
CA GLU A 239 17.87 12.71 -12.15
C GLU A 239 16.85 12.81 -13.31
N ILE A 240 15.57 12.56 -13.02
CA ILE A 240 14.48 12.56 -14.01
C ILE A 240 13.84 13.96 -14.10
N PHE A 241 13.75 14.68 -12.98
CA PHE A 241 13.07 15.97 -12.82
C PHE A 241 14.01 17.08 -12.35
#